data_5543c730d246d66f0773d9930a47bf78
#
_entry.id   5543c730d246d66f0773d9930a47bf78
#
_cell.length_a   1.000
_cell.length_b   1.000
_cell.length_c   1.000
_cell.angle_alpha   90.00
_cell.angle_beta   90.00
_cell.angle_gamma   90.00
#
_symmetry.space_group_name_H-M   'P 1'
#
loop_
_entity.id
_entity.type
_entity.pdbx_description
1 polymer ?
#
loop_
_entity_poly.entity_id
_entity_poly.type
_entity_poly.pdbx_seq_one_letter_code
_entity_poly.pdbx_strand_id
1 'polypeptide(L)'
;MPIKFKEKDIMNKGFKISINSPVVLGFSAICLIALALNIFTKGATNKLFFMTYHSSLTNPMTYLRFFTHVFGHSGVEHFMGNITYILLLGPLLEEKYGSKLLIQSIVITALITGLVNYILFPNVALCGASGVVFTFILLSSFTGFKDREIPLTFILVAVIFIGQQVYDGIMVRDNISNLSH
;
A
#
# COMPACT_ATOMS: atom_id res chain seq x y z
N MET A 1 -27.34 -24.59 34.16
CA MET A 1 -26.56 -23.68 35.04
C MET A 1 -26.34 -22.39 34.27
N PRO A 2 -26.99 -21.26 34.59
CA PRO A 2 -26.84 -20.04 33.75
C PRO A 2 -25.50 -19.39 34.05
N ILE A 3 -24.74 -19.10 33.00
CA ILE A 3 -23.50 -18.35 33.04
C ILE A 3 -23.85 -16.89 33.41
N LYS A 4 -23.67 -16.50 34.66
CA LYS A 4 -23.76 -15.10 35.07
C LYS A 4 -22.53 -14.36 34.55
N PHE A 5 -22.67 -13.69 33.40
CA PHE A 5 -21.70 -12.68 32.99
C PHE A 5 -21.65 -11.58 34.07
N LYS A 6 -20.48 -11.35 34.64
CA LYS A 6 -20.23 -10.23 35.53
C LYS A 6 -20.20 -8.93 34.71
N GLU A 7 -21.36 -8.36 34.44
CA GLU A 7 -21.50 -7.03 33.79
C GLU A 7 -20.73 -5.90 34.49
N LYS A 8 -20.49 -6.02 35.80
CA LYS A 8 -19.80 -5.01 36.60
C LYS A 8 -18.30 -4.82 36.26
N ASP A 9 -17.63 -5.83 35.67
CA ASP A 9 -16.20 -5.72 35.37
C ASP A 9 -15.91 -5.03 34.04
N ILE A 10 -16.92 -4.87 33.16
CA ILE A 10 -16.77 -4.24 31.84
C ILE A 10 -16.92 -2.72 31.95
N MET A 11 -17.77 -2.23 32.87
CA MET A 11 -18.09 -0.80 32.96
C MET A 11 -17.02 0.08 33.62
N ASN A 12 -15.97 -0.50 34.20
CA ASN A 12 -14.93 0.26 34.92
C ASN A 12 -13.55 0.28 34.23
N LYS A 13 -13.43 -0.30 33.03
CA LYS A 13 -12.22 -0.19 32.21
C LYS A 13 -12.40 0.93 31.20
N GLY A 14 -11.80 2.10 31.47
CA GLY A 14 -11.72 3.18 30.51
C GLY A 14 -11.14 2.68 29.17
N PHE A 15 -11.59 3.25 28.05
CA PHE A 15 -11.04 2.93 26.72
C PHE A 15 -9.55 3.21 26.69
N LYS A 16 -8.75 2.23 26.29
CA LYS A 16 -7.31 2.36 26.09
C LYS A 16 -7.00 2.26 24.60
N ILE A 17 -6.28 3.24 24.09
CA ILE A 17 -5.71 3.16 22.75
C ILE A 17 -4.52 2.21 22.80
N SER A 18 -4.53 1.17 21.99
CA SER A 18 -3.44 0.19 21.90
C SER A 18 -2.86 0.16 20.48
N ILE A 19 -1.56 -0.07 20.38
CA ILE A 19 -0.88 -0.32 19.13
C ILE A 19 -1.02 -1.82 18.84
N ASN A 20 -1.96 -2.17 17.97
CA ASN A 20 -2.27 -3.57 17.63
C ASN A 20 -1.58 -4.08 16.35
N SER A 21 -1.03 -3.18 15.54
CA SER A 21 -0.42 -3.51 14.23
C SER A 21 0.76 -2.58 13.94
N PRO A 22 1.92 -2.82 14.57
CA PRO A 22 3.07 -1.92 14.48
C PRO A 22 3.64 -1.77 13.06
N VAL A 23 3.61 -2.82 12.23
CA VAL A 23 4.10 -2.76 10.84
C VAL A 23 3.18 -1.89 9.99
N VAL A 24 1.88 -2.08 10.09
CA VAL A 24 0.88 -1.30 9.35
C VAL A 24 0.95 0.18 9.72
N LEU A 25 1.00 0.47 11.03
CA LEU A 25 1.10 1.85 11.52
C LEU A 25 2.43 2.49 11.13
N GLY A 26 3.54 1.76 11.24
CA GLY A 26 4.86 2.23 10.83
C GLY A 26 4.93 2.52 9.32
N PHE A 27 4.42 1.61 8.48
CA PHE A 27 4.32 1.80 7.04
C PHE A 27 3.50 3.05 6.69
N SER A 28 2.33 3.20 7.30
CA SER A 28 1.43 4.35 7.08
C SER A 28 2.08 5.67 7.51
N ALA A 29 2.81 5.67 8.64
CA ALA A 29 3.54 6.84 9.11
C ALA A 29 4.67 7.24 8.13
N ILE A 30 5.43 6.27 7.60
CA ILE A 30 6.47 6.54 6.59
C ILE A 30 5.84 7.13 5.32
N CYS A 31 4.71 6.58 4.84
CA CYS A 31 3.99 7.14 3.70
C CYS A 31 3.54 8.58 3.94
N LEU A 32 3.03 8.89 5.14
CA LEU A 32 2.62 10.24 5.51
C LEU A 32 3.80 11.21 5.53
N ILE A 33 4.94 10.80 6.11
CA ILE A 33 6.17 11.59 6.12
C ILE A 33 6.66 11.83 4.69
N ALA A 34 6.70 10.79 3.85
CA ALA A 34 7.09 10.90 2.45
C ALA A 34 6.19 11.87 1.68
N LEU A 35 4.86 11.82 1.90
CA LEU A 35 3.91 12.76 1.31
C LEU A 35 4.16 14.20 1.78
N ALA A 36 4.34 14.42 3.07
CA ALA A 36 4.63 15.74 3.61
C ALA A 36 5.91 16.32 3.00
N LEU A 37 7.00 15.54 2.96
CA LEU A 37 8.26 15.93 2.31
C LEU A 37 8.06 16.23 0.82
N ASN A 38 7.25 15.42 0.12
CA ASN A 38 6.96 15.63 -1.29
C ASN A 38 6.24 16.95 -1.55
N ILE A 39 5.26 17.30 -0.71
CA ILE A 39 4.54 18.58 -0.77
C ILE A 39 5.51 19.75 -0.51
N PHE A 40 6.30 19.69 0.57
CA PHE A 40 7.26 20.74 0.91
C PHE A 40 8.31 20.97 -0.18
N THR A 41 8.78 19.90 -0.81
CA THR A 41 9.82 19.96 -1.85
C THR A 41 9.27 20.09 -3.26
N LYS A 42 7.96 20.30 -3.43
CA LYS A 42 7.28 20.43 -4.72
C LYS A 42 7.62 19.28 -5.69
N GLY A 43 7.61 18.06 -5.17
CA GLY A 43 7.85 16.84 -5.96
C GLY A 43 9.29 16.32 -5.96
N ALA A 44 10.27 17.10 -5.50
CA ALA A 44 11.68 16.71 -5.58
C ALA A 44 11.99 15.45 -4.75
N THR A 45 11.41 15.31 -3.56
CA THR A 45 11.64 14.15 -2.69
C THR A 45 11.16 12.86 -3.32
N ASN A 46 9.98 12.84 -3.95
CA ASN A 46 9.50 11.66 -4.68
C ASN A 46 10.45 11.29 -5.80
N LYS A 47 10.85 12.25 -6.63
CA LYS A 47 11.76 12.02 -7.76
C LYS A 47 13.11 11.46 -7.29
N LEU A 48 13.63 11.89 -6.16
CA LEU A 48 14.92 11.44 -5.63
C LEU A 48 14.84 10.07 -4.97
N PHE A 49 13.82 9.83 -4.11
CA PHE A 49 13.80 8.71 -3.18
C PHE A 49 12.61 7.76 -3.34
N PHE A 50 11.43 8.27 -3.71
CA PHE A 50 10.17 7.54 -3.60
C PHE A 50 9.43 7.34 -4.92
N MET A 51 10.17 7.33 -6.04
CA MET A 51 9.63 7.09 -7.36
C MET A 51 10.60 6.27 -8.19
N THR A 52 10.20 5.11 -8.67
CA THR A 52 11.00 4.31 -9.60
C THR A 52 10.70 4.71 -11.04
N TYR A 53 11.73 4.82 -11.84
CA TYR A 53 11.69 5.14 -13.27
C TYR A 53 12.97 4.62 -13.94
N HIS A 54 12.96 4.52 -15.25
CA HIS A 54 14.14 4.05 -15.99
C HIS A 54 15.31 5.03 -15.82
N SER A 55 16.38 4.58 -15.20
CA SER A 55 17.59 5.35 -14.88
C SER A 55 18.81 4.43 -14.90
N SER A 56 20.01 5.02 -14.93
CA SER A 56 21.25 4.24 -15.01
C SER A 56 21.39 3.26 -13.83
N LEU A 57 21.73 2.01 -14.14
CA LEU A 57 22.05 0.97 -13.15
C LEU A 57 23.38 1.23 -12.41
N THR A 58 24.22 2.19 -12.88
CA THR A 58 25.41 2.63 -12.15
C THR A 58 25.08 3.58 -11.00
N ASN A 59 23.84 4.10 -10.97
CA ASN A 59 23.37 4.97 -9.89
C ASN A 59 22.75 4.11 -8.75
N PRO A 60 23.34 4.14 -7.53
CA PRO A 60 22.81 3.36 -6.40
C PRO A 60 21.37 3.73 -6.01
N MET A 61 20.94 4.97 -6.30
CA MET A 61 19.57 5.41 -6.05
C MET A 61 18.54 4.63 -6.87
N THR A 62 18.93 4.06 -8.02
CA THR A 62 18.05 3.21 -8.83
C THR A 62 17.60 1.98 -8.03
N TYR A 63 18.53 1.34 -7.33
CA TYR A 63 18.25 0.17 -6.51
C TYR A 63 17.42 0.51 -5.26
N LEU A 64 17.74 1.63 -4.60
CA LEU A 64 16.96 2.10 -3.46
C LEU A 64 15.49 2.32 -3.83
N ARG A 65 15.23 2.96 -4.98
CA ARG A 65 13.90 3.26 -5.47
C ARG A 65 13.07 2.02 -5.80
N PHE A 66 13.67 0.87 -6.09
CA PHE A 66 12.93 -0.39 -6.25
C PHE A 66 12.19 -0.80 -4.98
N PHE A 67 12.65 -0.35 -3.82
CA PHE A 67 12.00 -0.65 -2.53
C PHE A 67 11.20 0.52 -1.97
N THR A 68 11.65 1.74 -2.20
CA THR A 68 11.09 2.91 -1.53
C THR A 68 9.92 3.57 -2.26
N HIS A 69 9.70 3.23 -3.54
CA HIS A 69 8.61 3.80 -4.32
C HIS A 69 7.22 3.53 -3.73
N VAL A 70 7.07 2.46 -2.95
CA VAL A 70 5.80 2.12 -2.28
C VAL A 70 5.42 3.11 -1.18
N PHE A 71 6.36 3.92 -0.71
CA PHE A 71 6.10 4.98 0.28
C PHE A 71 5.71 6.31 -0.37
N GLY A 72 6.09 6.53 -1.65
CA GLY A 72 5.81 7.77 -2.36
C GLY A 72 4.35 7.89 -2.77
N HIS A 73 3.82 9.11 -2.76
CA HIS A 73 2.47 9.41 -3.25
C HIS A 73 2.47 10.73 -4.01
N SER A 74 1.77 10.78 -5.14
CA SER A 74 1.68 11.97 -6.00
C SER A 74 0.89 13.11 -5.36
N GLY A 75 -0.02 12.80 -4.45
CA GLY A 75 -0.86 13.77 -3.74
C GLY A 75 -1.66 13.14 -2.63
N VAL A 76 -2.43 13.98 -1.93
CA VAL A 76 -3.25 13.58 -0.77
C VAL A 76 -4.31 12.55 -1.16
N GLU A 77 -4.97 12.73 -2.29
CA GLU A 77 -6.02 11.82 -2.78
C GLU A 77 -5.47 10.42 -3.03
N HIS A 78 -4.33 10.32 -3.74
CA HIS A 78 -3.65 9.04 -3.98
C HIS A 78 -3.19 8.36 -2.68
N PHE A 79 -2.67 9.15 -1.71
CA PHE A 79 -2.31 8.67 -0.39
C PHE A 79 -3.53 8.11 0.35
N MET A 80 -4.62 8.88 0.43
CA MET A 80 -5.83 8.48 1.14
C MET A 80 -6.44 7.20 0.55
N GLY A 81 -6.47 7.08 -0.78
CA GLY A 81 -6.94 5.87 -1.46
C GLY A 81 -6.16 4.62 -1.03
N ASN A 82 -4.84 4.70 -0.95
CA ASN A 82 -4.00 3.57 -0.55
C ASN A 82 -4.08 3.30 0.97
N ILE A 83 -3.92 4.33 1.79
CA ILE A 83 -3.82 4.17 3.25
C ILE A 83 -5.13 3.66 3.86
N THR A 84 -6.27 4.02 3.30
CA THR A 84 -7.57 3.48 3.75
C THR A 84 -7.59 1.95 3.66
N TYR A 85 -7.18 1.37 2.54
CA TYR A 85 -7.12 -0.10 2.40
C TYR A 85 -6.05 -0.72 3.30
N ILE A 86 -4.89 -0.09 3.45
CA ILE A 86 -3.81 -0.58 4.30
C ILE A 86 -4.25 -0.62 5.77
N LEU A 87 -4.91 0.43 6.26
CA LEU A 87 -5.40 0.49 7.65
C LEU A 87 -6.62 -0.41 7.88
N LEU A 88 -7.40 -0.71 6.83
CA LEU A 88 -8.56 -1.61 6.94
C LEU A 88 -8.13 -3.09 6.95
N LEU A 89 -7.28 -3.48 6.02
CA LEU A 89 -6.90 -4.88 5.81
C LEU A 89 -5.65 -5.28 6.62
N GLY A 90 -4.70 -4.35 6.74
CA GLY A 90 -3.39 -4.61 7.33
C GLY A 90 -3.41 -5.15 8.75
N PRO A 91 -4.16 -4.57 9.70
CA PRO A 91 -4.22 -5.08 11.06
C PRO A 91 -4.69 -6.53 11.16
N LEU A 92 -5.69 -6.92 10.36
CA LEU A 92 -6.18 -8.29 10.29
C LEU A 92 -5.11 -9.26 9.75
N LEU A 93 -4.36 -8.80 8.76
CA LEU A 93 -3.27 -9.59 8.16
C LEU A 93 -2.07 -9.69 9.11
N GLU A 94 -1.73 -8.59 9.80
CA GLU A 94 -0.64 -8.59 10.77
C GLU A 94 -0.94 -9.50 11.96
N GLU A 95 -2.19 -9.49 12.46
CA GLU A 95 -2.64 -10.40 13.51
C GLU A 95 -2.58 -11.87 13.06
N LYS A 96 -3.02 -12.15 11.84
CA LYS A 96 -3.11 -13.52 11.31
C LYS A 96 -1.75 -14.11 10.92
N TYR A 97 -0.92 -13.35 10.21
CA TYR A 97 0.33 -13.84 9.62
C TYR A 97 1.57 -13.42 10.41
N GLY A 98 1.42 -12.47 11.32
CA GLY A 98 2.51 -11.88 12.09
C GLY A 98 3.28 -10.80 11.32
N SER A 99 3.90 -9.90 12.09
CA SER A 99 4.63 -8.73 11.57
C SER A 99 5.75 -9.11 10.59
N LYS A 100 6.46 -10.22 10.84
CA LYS A 100 7.59 -10.67 10.01
C LYS A 100 7.13 -11.00 8.57
N LEU A 101 6.08 -11.82 8.44
CA LEU A 101 5.56 -12.20 7.12
C LEU A 101 4.95 -11.00 6.40
N LEU A 102 4.33 -10.07 7.12
CA LEU A 102 3.78 -8.86 6.52
C LEU A 102 4.88 -7.95 5.96
N ILE A 103 5.98 -7.73 6.70
CA ILE A 103 7.16 -6.99 6.20
C ILE A 103 7.72 -7.69 4.96
N GLN A 104 7.89 -9.00 4.99
CA GLN A 104 8.40 -9.75 3.84
C GLN A 104 7.51 -9.58 2.60
N SER A 105 6.18 -9.64 2.78
CA SER A 105 5.22 -9.42 1.69
C SER A 105 5.34 -8.02 1.10
N ILE A 106 5.46 -6.97 1.95
CA ILE A 106 5.65 -5.59 1.50
C ILE A 106 6.96 -5.44 0.70
N VAL A 107 8.08 -5.98 1.21
CA VAL A 107 9.39 -5.87 0.58
C VAL A 107 9.42 -6.61 -0.77
N ILE A 108 8.88 -7.82 -0.82
CA ILE A 108 8.80 -8.60 -2.07
C ILE A 108 7.91 -7.89 -3.08
N THR A 109 6.76 -7.38 -2.67
CA THR A 109 5.87 -6.61 -3.54
C THR A 109 6.58 -5.38 -4.09
N ALA A 110 7.25 -4.60 -3.24
CA ALA A 110 8.00 -3.42 -3.68
C ALA A 110 9.06 -3.80 -4.73
N LEU A 111 9.87 -4.81 -4.47
CA LEU A 111 10.90 -5.26 -5.41
C LEU A 111 10.31 -5.69 -6.75
N ILE A 112 9.27 -6.53 -6.73
CA ILE A 112 8.64 -7.05 -7.95
C ILE A 112 8.01 -5.91 -8.75
N THR A 113 7.20 -5.05 -8.13
CA THR A 113 6.52 -3.95 -8.83
C THR A 113 7.53 -2.92 -9.36
N GLY A 114 8.58 -2.63 -8.59
CA GLY A 114 9.67 -1.74 -9.02
C GLY A 114 10.45 -2.29 -10.21
N LEU A 115 10.81 -3.57 -10.20
CA LEU A 115 11.50 -4.23 -11.31
C LEU A 115 10.61 -4.35 -12.56
N VAL A 116 9.36 -4.75 -12.40
CA VAL A 116 8.40 -4.83 -13.50
C VAL A 116 8.23 -3.46 -14.16
N ASN A 117 8.05 -2.40 -13.37
CA ASN A 117 7.96 -1.05 -13.92
C ASN A 117 9.24 -0.66 -14.67
N TYR A 118 10.40 -0.90 -14.05
CA TYR A 118 11.71 -0.54 -14.65
C TYR A 118 11.96 -1.22 -16.00
N ILE A 119 11.59 -2.51 -16.11
CA ILE A 119 11.86 -3.33 -17.31
C ILE A 119 10.80 -3.11 -18.39
N LEU A 120 9.51 -3.13 -18.01
CA LEU A 120 8.41 -3.17 -18.98
C LEU A 120 7.83 -1.79 -19.31
N PHE A 121 8.03 -0.80 -18.42
CA PHE A 121 7.43 0.53 -18.55
C PHE A 121 8.47 1.65 -18.44
N PRO A 122 9.49 1.71 -19.34
CA PRO A 122 10.62 2.63 -19.20
C PRO A 122 10.22 4.12 -19.23
N ASN A 123 9.07 4.44 -19.79
CA ASN A 123 8.55 5.82 -19.91
C ASN A 123 7.55 6.18 -18.82
N VAL A 124 7.34 5.30 -17.82
CA VAL A 124 6.39 5.50 -16.75
C VAL A 124 7.12 5.55 -15.43
N ALA A 125 6.91 6.64 -14.69
CA ALA A 125 7.38 6.73 -13.30
C ALA A 125 6.32 6.14 -12.36
N LEU A 126 6.74 5.22 -11.47
CA LEU A 126 5.86 4.55 -10.52
C LEU A 126 6.15 5.03 -9.10
N CYS A 127 5.12 5.47 -8.39
CA CYS A 127 5.11 5.66 -6.94
C CYS A 127 3.74 5.32 -6.39
N GLY A 128 3.69 4.81 -5.17
CA GLY A 128 2.46 4.49 -4.47
C GLY A 128 2.44 3.10 -3.85
N ALA A 129 1.63 2.97 -2.82
CA ALA A 129 1.43 1.72 -2.10
C ALA A 129 0.42 0.77 -2.78
N SER A 130 -0.06 1.08 -3.98
CA SER A 130 -1.12 0.31 -4.66
C SER A 130 -0.78 -1.16 -4.86
N GLY A 131 0.48 -1.49 -5.15
CA GLY A 131 0.95 -2.88 -5.20
C GLY A 131 0.83 -3.59 -3.85
N VAL A 132 1.14 -2.89 -2.74
CA VAL A 132 0.98 -3.41 -1.37
C VAL A 132 -0.49 -3.60 -1.04
N VAL A 133 -1.35 -2.65 -1.40
CA VAL A 133 -2.81 -2.77 -1.25
C VAL A 133 -3.32 -4.01 -1.98
N PHE A 134 -2.91 -4.20 -3.23
CA PHE A 134 -3.29 -5.38 -4.00
C PHE A 134 -2.83 -6.69 -3.34
N THR A 135 -1.60 -6.72 -2.84
CA THR A 135 -1.08 -7.87 -2.09
C THR A 135 -1.90 -8.13 -0.82
N PHE A 136 -2.32 -7.08 -0.10
CA PHE A 136 -3.16 -7.24 1.09
C PHE A 136 -4.57 -7.75 0.74
N ILE A 137 -5.15 -7.31 -0.37
CA ILE A 137 -6.41 -7.85 -0.90
C ILE A 137 -6.26 -9.34 -1.22
N LEU A 138 -5.18 -9.73 -1.90
CA LEU A 138 -4.89 -11.14 -2.19
C LEU A 138 -4.75 -11.97 -0.91
N LEU A 139 -3.91 -11.53 0.03
CA LEU A 139 -3.70 -12.24 1.30
C LEU A 139 -4.98 -12.35 2.13
N SER A 140 -5.81 -11.30 2.16
CA SER A 140 -7.10 -11.32 2.84
C SER A 140 -8.03 -12.39 2.28
N SER A 141 -7.98 -12.60 0.98
CA SER A 141 -8.80 -13.61 0.31
C SER A 141 -8.38 -15.01 0.67
N PHE A 142 -7.07 -15.27 0.73
CA PHE A 142 -6.55 -16.56 1.18
C PHE A 142 -6.88 -16.87 2.65
N THR A 143 -7.28 -15.86 3.45
CA THR A 143 -7.72 -16.10 4.82
C THR A 143 -9.09 -16.79 4.91
N GLY A 144 -9.92 -16.66 3.90
CA GLY A 144 -11.27 -17.23 3.82
C GLY A 144 -11.37 -18.53 3.02
N PHE A 145 -10.25 -19.01 2.43
CA PHE A 145 -10.27 -20.27 1.68
C PHE A 145 -10.53 -21.47 2.62
N LYS A 146 -11.81 -21.81 2.76
CA LYS A 146 -12.27 -23.15 3.14
C LYS A 146 -12.76 -23.79 1.85
N ASP A 147 -12.34 -25.05 1.63
CA ASP A 147 -12.90 -25.94 0.58
C ASP A 147 -12.64 -25.55 -0.89
N ARG A 148 -11.54 -24.85 -1.21
CA ARG A 148 -11.16 -24.46 -2.58
C ARG A 148 -12.16 -23.50 -3.27
N GLU A 149 -12.90 -22.71 -2.51
CA GLU A 149 -13.82 -21.71 -3.05
C GLU A 149 -13.18 -20.32 -3.07
N ILE A 150 -13.26 -19.62 -4.21
CA ILE A 150 -12.84 -18.22 -4.31
C ILE A 150 -14.05 -17.33 -4.02
N PRO A 151 -14.01 -16.48 -2.96
CA PRO A 151 -15.15 -15.61 -2.65
C PRO A 151 -15.43 -14.63 -3.80
N LEU A 152 -16.69 -14.52 -4.22
CA LEU A 152 -17.09 -13.56 -5.26
C LEU A 152 -16.72 -12.12 -4.90
N THR A 153 -16.82 -11.77 -3.62
CA THR A 153 -16.41 -10.44 -3.11
C THR A 153 -14.95 -10.14 -3.40
N PHE A 154 -14.06 -11.14 -3.32
CA PHE A 154 -12.66 -10.99 -3.70
C PHE A 154 -12.50 -10.64 -5.18
N ILE A 155 -13.17 -11.39 -6.05
CA ILE A 155 -13.11 -11.15 -7.50
C ILE A 155 -13.58 -9.72 -7.80
N LEU A 156 -14.69 -9.29 -7.20
CA LEU A 156 -15.24 -7.95 -7.40
C LEU A 156 -14.27 -6.85 -6.92
N VAL A 157 -13.71 -7.00 -5.72
CA VAL A 157 -12.74 -6.01 -5.18
C VAL A 157 -11.48 -5.96 -6.02
N ALA A 158 -10.94 -7.11 -6.45
CA ALA A 158 -9.77 -7.16 -7.31
C ALA A 158 -10.04 -6.50 -8.68
N VAL A 159 -11.18 -6.75 -9.29
CA VAL A 159 -11.57 -6.15 -10.59
C VAL A 159 -11.75 -4.63 -10.46
N ILE A 160 -12.42 -4.16 -9.41
CA ILE A 160 -12.62 -2.73 -9.16
C ILE A 160 -11.27 -2.06 -8.93
N PHE A 161 -10.41 -2.64 -8.09
CA PHE A 161 -9.10 -2.08 -7.77
C PHE A 161 -8.20 -2.01 -9.00
N ILE A 162 -8.07 -3.10 -9.77
CA ILE A 162 -7.27 -3.13 -11.00
C ILE A 162 -7.86 -2.15 -12.03
N GLY A 163 -9.19 -2.12 -12.19
CA GLY A 163 -9.87 -1.21 -13.08
C GLY A 163 -9.58 0.26 -12.76
N GLN A 164 -9.58 0.62 -11.49
CA GLN A 164 -9.24 1.97 -11.05
C GLN A 164 -7.77 2.31 -11.34
N GLN A 165 -6.82 1.39 -11.08
CA GLN A 165 -5.40 1.62 -11.38
C GLN A 165 -5.15 1.81 -12.89
N VAL A 166 -5.84 1.04 -13.72
CA VAL A 166 -5.75 1.19 -15.19
C VAL A 166 -6.35 2.53 -15.64
N TYR A 167 -7.51 2.90 -15.10
CA TYR A 167 -8.15 4.18 -15.40
C TYR A 167 -7.26 5.37 -15.03
N ASP A 168 -6.71 5.38 -13.81
CA ASP A 168 -5.81 6.43 -13.33
C ASP A 168 -4.54 6.51 -14.19
N GLY A 169 -3.99 5.36 -14.59
CA GLY A 169 -2.82 5.29 -15.48
C GLY A 169 -3.07 5.87 -16.88
N ILE A 170 -4.28 5.71 -17.42
CA ILE A 170 -4.68 6.27 -18.72
C ILE A 170 -4.89 7.78 -18.58
N MET A 171 -5.64 8.24 -17.57
CA MET A 171 -5.96 9.67 -17.35
C MET A 171 -4.73 10.52 -17.06
N VAL A 172 -3.74 9.98 -16.33
CA VAL A 172 -2.46 10.69 -16.09
C VAL A 172 -1.68 10.89 -17.39
N ARG A 173 -1.72 9.93 -18.33
CA ARG A 173 -1.07 10.08 -19.65
C ARG A 173 -1.70 11.22 -20.47
N ASP A 174 -3.02 11.33 -20.45
CA ASP A 174 -3.72 12.39 -21.21
C ASP A 174 -3.42 13.78 -20.65
N ASN A 175 -3.30 13.93 -19.33
CA ASN A 175 -2.95 15.20 -18.71
C ASN A 175 -1.50 15.65 -18.95
N ILE A 176 -0.55 14.72 -19.05
CA ILE A 176 0.86 15.03 -19.39
C ILE A 176 0.98 15.42 -20.89
N SER A 177 0.23 14.77 -21.75
CA SER A 177 0.17 15.09 -23.17
C SER A 177 -0.39 16.49 -23.43
N ASN A 178 -1.38 16.96 -22.64
CA ASN A 178 -1.98 18.27 -22.76
C ASN A 178 -1.14 19.42 -22.16
N LEU A 179 -0.14 19.13 -21.32
CA LEU A 179 0.77 20.11 -20.72
C LEU A 179 2.04 20.35 -21.57
N SER A 180 2.23 19.60 -22.64
CA SER A 180 3.39 19.69 -23.55
C SER A 180 3.09 20.44 -24.86
N HIS A 181 1.95 21.12 -24.96
CA HIS A 181 1.57 22.09 -25.98
C HIS A 181 1.34 23.44 -25.30
#